data_8c0e3927a69977d4411a1bfe70228988
#
_entry.id   8c0e3927a69977d4411a1bfe70228988
#
_cell.length_a   1.000
_cell.length_b   1.000
_cell.length_c   1.000
_cell.angle_alpha   90.00
_cell.angle_beta   90.00
_cell.angle_gamma   90.00
#
_symmetry.space_group_name_H-M   'P 1'
#
loop_
_entity.id
_entity.type
_entity.pdbx_description
1 polymer ?
#
loop_
_entity_poly.entity_id
_entity_poly.type
_entity_poly.pdbx_seq_one_letter_code
_entity_poly.pdbx_strand_id
1 'polypeptide(L)' 'MEQEIREFIEYLHNTKKTSQNTEVSYQRDLNKMAAYLEMKGIMKAEDVREFDLMGYMDYMEKE' A
#
# COMPACT_ATOMS: atom_id res chain seq x y z
N MET A 1 -8.68 -0.10 -3.32
CA MET A 1 -7.81 0.10 -2.13
C MET A 1 -7.49 1.56 -1.80
N GLU A 2 -7.95 2.47 -2.61
CA GLU A 2 -7.64 3.88 -2.41
C GLU A 2 -8.10 4.40 -1.05
N GLN A 3 -9.31 4.04 -0.64
CA GLN A 3 -9.84 4.50 0.64
C GLN A 3 -9.05 3.95 1.82
N GLU A 4 -8.67 2.68 1.75
CA GLU A 4 -7.89 2.05 2.82
C GLU A 4 -6.52 2.68 2.94
N ILE A 5 -5.91 3.04 1.82
CA ILE A 5 -4.62 3.72 1.82
C ILE A 5 -4.75 5.09 2.47
N ARG A 6 -5.81 5.82 2.13
CA ARG A 6 -6.07 7.14 2.70
C ARG A 6 -6.27 7.05 4.21
N GLU A 7 -7.03 6.07 4.66
CA GLU A 7 -7.27 5.84 6.08
C GLU A 7 -5.98 5.50 6.82
N PHE A 8 -5.12 4.71 6.20
CA PHE A 8 -3.83 4.36 6.80
C PHE A 8 -2.94 5.60 6.95
N ILE A 9 -2.90 6.46 5.93
CA ILE A 9 -2.10 7.69 5.99
C ILE A 9 -2.64 8.62 7.08
N GLU A 10 -3.97 8.73 7.21
CA GLU A 10 -4.58 9.50 8.28
C GLU A 10 -4.20 8.96 9.65
N TYR A 11 -4.20 7.63 9.78
CA TYR A 11 -3.80 6.98 11.02
C TYR A 11 -2.36 7.33 11.38
N LEU A 12 -1.46 7.27 10.41
CA LEU A 12 -0.06 7.62 10.63
C LEU A 12 0.06 9.07 11.08
N HIS A 13 -0.64 9.96 10.41
CA HIS A 13 -0.58 11.39 10.73
C HIS A 13 -1.11 11.68 12.13
N ASN A 14 -2.25 11.12 12.48
CA ASN A 14 -2.93 11.44 13.74
C ASN A 14 -2.38 10.68 14.94
N THR A 15 -1.95 9.44 14.74
CA THR A 15 -1.54 8.56 15.83
C THR A 15 -0.03 8.49 16.01
N LYS A 16 0.69 8.33 14.91
CA LYS A 16 2.15 8.20 14.93
C LYS A 16 2.86 9.51 14.73
N LYS A 17 2.13 10.57 14.37
CA LYS A 17 2.70 11.91 14.18
C LYS A 17 3.84 11.92 13.15
N THR A 18 3.67 11.17 12.06
CA THR A 18 4.69 11.11 11.02
C THR A 18 4.79 12.44 10.27
N SER A 19 5.94 12.68 9.67
CA SER A 19 6.16 13.88 8.87
C SER A 19 5.45 13.75 7.51
N GLN A 20 5.21 14.90 6.87
CA GLN A 20 4.58 14.92 5.56
C GLN A 20 5.41 14.16 4.53
N ASN A 21 6.74 14.28 4.58
CA ASN A 21 7.60 13.55 3.65
C ASN A 21 7.47 12.05 3.81
N THR A 22 7.38 11.57 5.04
CA THR A 22 7.18 10.15 5.32
C THR A 22 5.84 9.68 4.77
N GLU A 23 4.79 10.49 4.99
CA GLU A 23 3.43 10.14 4.54
C GLU A 23 3.36 10.08 3.02
N VAL A 24 3.99 11.01 2.33
CA VAL A 24 4.03 11.02 0.86
C VAL A 24 4.74 9.77 0.34
N SER A 25 5.84 9.39 0.97
CA SER A 25 6.58 8.19 0.58
C SER A 25 5.74 6.94 0.76
N TYR A 26 5.07 6.81 1.89
CA TYR A 26 4.19 5.67 2.14
C TYR A 26 3.04 5.63 1.13
N GLN A 27 2.45 6.78 0.85
CA GLN A 27 1.34 6.85 -0.09
C GLN A 27 1.77 6.37 -1.48
N ARG A 28 2.95 6.81 -1.91
CA ARG A 28 3.49 6.40 -3.21
C ARG A 28 3.69 4.90 -3.27
N ASP A 29 4.29 4.33 -2.24
CA ASP A 29 4.57 2.89 -2.20
C ASP A 29 3.27 2.09 -2.13
N LEU A 30 2.32 2.54 -1.33
CA LEU A 30 1.04 1.86 -1.21
C LEU A 30 0.23 1.93 -2.49
N ASN A 31 0.31 3.05 -3.21
CA ASN A 31 -0.35 3.17 -4.51
C ASN A 31 0.24 2.21 -5.52
N LYS A 32 1.56 2.04 -5.50
CA LYS A 32 2.22 1.06 -6.37
C LYS A 32 1.77 -0.36 -6.05
N MET A 33 1.71 -0.67 -4.77
CA MET A 33 1.26 -1.98 -4.33
C MET A 33 -0.19 -2.22 -4.73
N ALA A 34 -1.04 -1.22 -4.55
CA ALA A 34 -2.45 -1.34 -4.92
C ALA A 34 -2.61 -1.58 -6.41
N ALA A 35 -1.84 -0.87 -7.24
CA ALA A 35 -1.89 -1.06 -8.69
C ALA A 35 -1.48 -2.48 -9.07
N TYR A 36 -0.43 -3.00 -8.43
CA TYR A 36 0.02 -4.37 -8.67
C TYR A 36 -1.07 -5.37 -8.30
N LEU A 37 -1.68 -5.21 -7.13
CA LEU A 37 -2.71 -6.13 -6.65
C LEU A 37 -3.96 -6.06 -7.52
N GLU A 38 -4.34 -4.88 -7.99
CA GLU A 38 -5.46 -4.73 -8.89
C GLU A 38 -5.21 -5.44 -10.22
N MET A 39 -3.97 -5.38 -10.71
CA MET A 39 -3.58 -6.08 -11.91
C MET A 39 -3.73 -7.60 -11.74
N LYS A 40 -3.59 -8.09 -10.51
CA LYS A 40 -3.79 -9.50 -10.18
C LYS A 40 -5.24 -9.85 -9.88
N GLY A 41 -6.15 -8.87 -9.97
CA GLY A 41 -7.56 -9.10 -9.73
C GLY A 41 -8.00 -8.88 -8.29
N ILE A 42 -7.13 -8.34 -7.45
CA ILE A 42 -7.43 -8.08 -6.04
C ILE A 42 -7.80 -6.62 -5.87
N MET A 43 -9.07 -6.36 -5.64
CA MET A 43 -9.59 -4.99 -5.60
C MET A 43 -9.80 -4.46 -4.18
N LYS A 44 -9.85 -5.34 -3.19
CA LYS A 44 -10.12 -4.96 -1.80
C LYS A 44 -8.98 -5.39 -0.90
N ALA A 45 -8.67 -4.55 0.09
CA ALA A 45 -7.60 -4.85 1.04
C ALA A 45 -7.88 -6.15 1.80
N GLU A 46 -9.13 -6.44 2.09
CA GLU A 46 -9.51 -7.65 2.81
C GLU A 46 -9.25 -8.93 2.02
N ASP A 47 -9.10 -8.81 0.71
CA ASP A 47 -8.82 -9.95 -0.16
C ASP A 47 -7.33 -10.20 -0.35
N VAL A 48 -6.48 -9.32 0.20
CA VAL A 48 -5.03 -9.45 0.09
C VAL A 48 -4.55 -10.59 1.00
N ARG A 49 -3.75 -11.48 0.43
CA ARG A 49 -3.19 -12.61 1.14
C ARG A 49 -1.69 -12.44 1.28
N GLU A 50 -1.11 -13.18 2.22
CA GLU A 50 0.35 -13.18 2.40
C GLU A 50 1.06 -13.51 1.10
N PHE A 51 0.51 -14.47 0.35
CA PHE A 51 1.05 -14.87 -0.94
C PHE A 51 1.13 -13.67 -1.91
N ASP A 52 0.12 -12.81 -1.90
CA ASP A 52 0.07 -11.65 -2.77
C ASP A 52 1.14 -10.62 -2.40
N LEU A 53 1.37 -10.43 -1.10
CA LEU A 53 2.40 -9.53 -0.62
C LEU A 53 3.79 -10.03 -0.97
N MET A 54 4.01 -11.33 -0.87
CA MET A 54 5.28 -11.94 -1.27
C MET A 54 5.53 -11.75 -2.76
N GLY A 55 4.48 -11.90 -3.56
CA GLY A 55 4.57 -11.66 -5.00
C GLY A 55 4.93 -10.22 -5.32
N TYR A 56 4.36 -9.28 -4.57
CA TYR A 56 4.65 -7.87 -4.76
C TYR A 56 6.12 -7.56 -4.42
N MET A 57 6.62 -8.12 -3.32
CA MET A 57 8.01 -7.91 -2.92
C MET A 57 8.97 -8.44 -3.97
N ASP A 58 8.66 -9.60 -4.53
CA ASP A 58 9.46 -10.20 -5.60
C ASP A 58 9.43 -9.32 -6.85
N TYR A 59 8.27 -8.78 -7.17
CA TYR A 59 8.09 -7.87 -8.31
C TYR A 59 8.96 -6.63 -8.15
N MET A 60 8.98 -6.05 -6.95
CA MET A 60 9.76 -4.86 -6.67
C MET A 60 11.27 -5.10 -6.77
N GLU A 61 11.71 -6.28 -6.38
CA GLU A 61 13.13 -6.62 -6.47
C GLU A 61 13.62 -6.72 -7.92
N LYS A 62 12.72 -7.06 -8.84
CA LYS A 62 13.07 -7.22 -10.24
C LYS A 62 13.02 -5.92 -11.02
N GLU A 63 12.52 -4.87 -10.42
CA GLU A 63 12.55 -3.54 -10.96
C GLU A 63 13.73 -2.75 -10.39
#